data_cd6afc4b815ab7d7d96e9d086ff72b33
#
_entry.id   cd6afc4b815ab7d7d96e9d086ff72b33
#
_cell.length_a   1.000
_cell.length_b   1.000
_cell.length_c   1.000
_cell.angle_alpha   90.00
_cell.angle_beta   90.00
_cell.angle_gamma   90.00
#
_symmetry.space_group_name_H-M   'P 1'
#
loop_
_entity.id
_entity.type
_entity.pdbx_description
1 polymer ?
#
loop_
_entity_poly.entity_id
_entity_poly.type
_entity_poly.pdbx_seq_one_letter_code
_entity_poly.pdbx_strand_id
1 'polypeptide(L)'
;KQCDWPVPVWTHKPESDLAHEKISRLILENHDIVYFACASHNVRSIAAVMEYARQLDVPEGRYEFQVLYGMAEPVRKGLRNVAGRVRLYCPYGKLIPGMAYLVRRLLENTANESFLRQSFADGAAVELLMENPAVTLERELAARQEKAPPNEEGPFPPFRNEPPVDFTIPEKRKAYAQGIAAVRAAEGRTLPLYIDGKDVATETLLPTVNPADPGEVLAQVCQAGREEIDRALAGAKAAFPAWRDTPPL
;
A
#
# COMPACT_ATOMS: atom_id res chain seq x y z
N LYS A 1 -5.21 8.95 -2.88
CA LYS A 1 -6.12 8.91 -4.04
C LYS A 1 -7.59 8.80 -3.62
N GLN A 2 -7.97 7.84 -2.78
CA GLN A 2 -9.37 7.63 -2.38
C GLN A 2 -9.93 8.74 -1.46
N CYS A 3 -9.06 9.50 -0.80
CA CYS A 3 -9.44 10.49 0.20
C CYS A 3 -9.13 11.93 -0.24
N ASP A 4 -8.71 12.13 -1.48
CA ASP A 4 -8.19 13.40 -2.03
C ASP A 4 -7.06 14.02 -1.17
N TRP A 5 -6.42 13.23 -0.31
CA TRP A 5 -5.27 13.67 0.46
C TRP A 5 -4.01 13.68 -0.40
N PRO A 6 -3.04 14.56 -0.10
CA PRO A 6 -1.73 14.48 -0.70
C PRO A 6 -1.14 13.09 -0.46
N VAL A 7 -0.72 12.42 -1.52
CA VAL A 7 -0.12 11.09 -1.42
C VAL A 7 1.32 11.26 -0.93
N PRO A 8 1.70 10.73 0.25
CA PRO A 8 3.04 10.94 0.82
C PRO A 8 4.14 10.10 0.16
N VAL A 9 3.77 9.26 -0.81
CA VAL A 9 4.69 8.38 -1.55
C VAL A 9 4.52 8.59 -3.05
N TRP A 10 5.60 8.35 -3.78
CA TRP A 10 5.57 8.39 -5.24
C TRP A 10 4.66 7.29 -5.79
N THR A 11 3.79 7.64 -6.73
CA THR A 11 2.83 6.69 -7.30
C THR A 11 3.25 6.19 -8.68
N HIS A 12 4.30 6.76 -9.25
CA HIS A 12 4.85 6.39 -10.55
C HIS A 12 6.32 6.03 -10.42
N LYS A 13 6.73 4.98 -11.13
CA LYS A 13 8.10 4.47 -11.06
C LYS A 13 9.14 5.54 -11.45
N PRO A 14 8.98 6.31 -12.56
CA PRO A 14 9.94 7.36 -12.91
C PRO A 14 10.08 8.47 -11.86
N GLU A 15 9.00 8.81 -11.13
CA GLU A 15 9.09 9.77 -10.00
C GLU A 15 9.98 9.23 -8.88
N SER A 16 9.81 7.95 -8.56
CA SER A 16 10.61 7.26 -7.54
C SER A 16 12.09 7.18 -7.94
N ASP A 17 12.37 6.84 -9.21
CA ASP A 17 13.74 6.74 -9.73
C ASP A 17 14.42 8.11 -9.77
N LEU A 18 13.71 9.14 -10.23
CA LEU A 18 14.22 10.52 -10.23
C LEU A 18 14.50 11.04 -8.81
N ALA A 19 13.60 10.76 -7.86
CA ALA A 19 13.79 11.12 -6.46
C ALA A 19 15.00 10.39 -5.88
N HIS A 20 15.18 9.11 -6.18
CA HIS A 20 16.34 8.32 -5.75
C HIS A 20 17.65 8.95 -6.26
N GLU A 21 17.74 9.29 -7.56
CA GLU A 21 18.95 9.90 -8.12
C GLU A 21 19.25 11.26 -7.48
N LYS A 22 18.22 12.14 -7.29
CA LYS A 22 18.40 13.44 -6.64
C LYS A 22 18.85 13.34 -5.18
N ILE A 23 18.23 12.44 -4.42
CA ILE A 23 18.59 12.23 -3.02
C ILE A 23 19.98 11.61 -2.90
N SER A 24 20.32 10.64 -3.76
CA SER A 24 21.65 10.05 -3.81
C SER A 24 22.74 11.09 -4.04
N ARG A 25 22.51 12.00 -4.99
CA ARG A 25 23.42 13.12 -5.25
C ARG A 25 23.59 14.02 -4.02
N LEU A 26 22.48 14.43 -3.39
CA LEU A 26 22.51 15.26 -2.18
C LEU A 26 23.28 14.59 -1.04
N ILE A 27 23.13 13.27 -0.86
CA ILE A 27 23.88 12.52 0.15
C ILE A 27 25.37 12.52 -0.18
N LEU A 28 25.74 12.30 -1.44
CA LEU A 28 27.14 12.29 -1.88
C LEU A 28 27.79 13.67 -1.79
N GLU A 29 27.06 14.75 -2.02
CA GLU A 29 27.52 16.13 -1.80
C GLU A 29 27.89 16.41 -0.32
N ASN A 30 27.32 15.65 0.61
CA ASN A 30 27.59 15.73 2.05
C ASN A 30 28.36 14.51 2.58
N HIS A 31 29.21 13.90 1.77
CA HIS A 31 29.93 12.67 2.10
C HIS A 31 30.89 12.80 3.28
N ASP A 32 31.26 14.00 3.66
CA ASP A 32 32.11 14.29 4.84
C ASP A 32 31.42 13.95 6.17
N ILE A 33 30.08 14.12 6.24
CA ILE A 33 29.28 13.85 7.44
C ILE A 33 28.36 12.63 7.31
N VAL A 34 28.15 12.10 6.09
CA VAL A 34 27.23 10.99 5.81
C VAL A 34 27.96 9.84 5.14
N TYR A 35 27.63 8.61 5.49
CA TYR A 35 28.02 7.40 4.77
C TYR A 35 26.86 6.90 3.92
N PHE A 36 27.07 6.72 2.62
CA PHE A 36 26.00 6.32 1.70
C PHE A 36 26.02 4.82 1.40
N ALA A 37 24.89 4.15 1.64
CA ALA A 37 24.65 2.75 1.25
C ALA A 37 23.59 2.69 0.15
N CYS A 38 24.01 2.56 -1.09
CA CYS A 38 23.13 2.44 -2.24
C CYS A 38 22.60 1.01 -2.38
N ALA A 39 21.40 0.76 -1.87
CA ALA A 39 20.71 -0.54 -1.97
C ALA A 39 19.79 -0.57 -3.19
N SER A 40 20.29 -0.99 -4.34
CA SER A 40 19.51 -1.02 -5.58
C SER A 40 19.96 -2.15 -6.51
N HIS A 41 19.03 -2.71 -7.29
CA HIS A 41 19.28 -3.60 -8.42
C HIS A 41 18.99 -2.90 -9.77
N ASN A 42 18.60 -1.63 -9.75
CA ASN A 42 18.42 -0.83 -10.95
C ASN A 42 19.79 -0.34 -11.44
N VAL A 43 20.23 -0.87 -12.58
CA VAL A 43 21.57 -0.56 -13.14
C VAL A 43 21.69 0.92 -13.49
N ARG A 44 20.62 1.57 -13.94
CA ARG A 44 20.61 3.02 -14.19
C ARG A 44 20.91 3.81 -12.92
N SER A 45 20.21 3.53 -11.82
CA SER A 45 20.41 4.20 -10.53
C SER A 45 21.81 3.95 -9.97
N ILE A 46 22.32 2.73 -10.12
CA ILE A 46 23.71 2.36 -9.73
C ILE A 46 24.72 3.19 -10.52
N ALA A 47 24.56 3.27 -11.85
CA ALA A 47 25.44 4.04 -12.73
C ALA A 47 25.42 5.54 -12.41
N ALA A 48 24.21 6.08 -12.11
CA ALA A 48 24.06 7.47 -11.69
C ALA A 48 24.82 7.78 -10.40
N VAL A 49 24.72 6.89 -9.40
CA VAL A 49 25.44 7.03 -8.13
C VAL A 49 26.96 6.98 -8.34
N MET A 50 27.44 6.07 -9.17
CA MET A 50 28.88 5.97 -9.50
C MET A 50 29.38 7.24 -10.18
N GLU A 51 28.60 7.75 -11.14
CA GLU A 51 28.98 8.97 -11.87
C GLU A 51 28.94 10.22 -10.97
N TYR A 52 27.94 10.34 -10.09
CA TYR A 52 27.92 11.42 -9.09
C TYR A 52 29.08 11.34 -8.12
N ALA A 53 29.42 10.16 -7.63
CA ALA A 53 30.58 9.97 -6.75
C ALA A 53 31.89 10.39 -7.44
N ARG A 54 32.03 10.05 -8.73
CA ARG A 54 33.17 10.47 -9.55
C ARG A 54 33.22 11.98 -9.78
N GLN A 55 32.08 12.62 -10.12
CA GLN A 55 31.99 14.07 -10.35
C GLN A 55 32.26 14.91 -9.11
N LEU A 56 31.93 14.37 -7.93
CA LEU A 56 32.07 15.03 -6.65
C LEU A 56 33.37 14.63 -5.91
N ASP A 57 34.24 13.86 -6.55
CA ASP A 57 35.49 13.35 -5.98
C ASP A 57 35.28 12.65 -4.62
N VAL A 58 34.15 11.90 -4.47
CA VAL A 58 33.80 11.20 -3.23
C VAL A 58 34.77 10.05 -2.99
N PRO A 59 35.45 9.98 -1.82
CA PRO A 59 36.38 8.89 -1.51
C PRO A 59 35.67 7.53 -1.50
N GLU A 60 36.29 6.47 -2.03
CA GLU A 60 35.74 5.11 -2.09
C GLU A 60 35.28 4.55 -0.73
N GLY A 61 35.87 5.00 0.36
CA GLY A 61 35.48 4.60 1.71
C GLY A 61 34.20 5.25 2.24
N ARG A 62 33.59 6.21 1.52
CA ARG A 62 32.44 6.99 1.97
C ARG A 62 31.09 6.51 1.42
N TYR A 63 31.12 5.52 0.51
CA TYR A 63 29.89 4.89 0.00
C TYR A 63 30.10 3.40 -0.31
N GLU A 64 28.98 2.68 -0.41
CA GLU A 64 28.96 1.28 -0.82
C GLU A 64 27.70 0.96 -1.61
N PHE A 65 27.75 -0.12 -2.38
CA PHE A 65 26.56 -0.72 -3.00
C PHE A 65 26.10 -1.92 -2.20
N GLN A 66 24.77 -2.06 -2.06
CA GLN A 66 24.18 -3.20 -1.37
C GLN A 66 23.30 -3.98 -2.35
N VAL A 67 23.45 -5.29 -2.39
CA VAL A 67 22.66 -6.21 -3.21
C VAL A 67 22.12 -7.35 -2.38
N LEU A 68 21.01 -7.92 -2.80
CA LEU A 68 20.34 -9.01 -2.09
C LEU A 68 20.88 -10.36 -2.58
N TYR A 69 21.09 -11.29 -1.65
CA TYR A 69 21.44 -12.67 -1.99
C TYR A 69 20.30 -13.34 -2.77
N GLY A 70 20.66 -14.07 -3.83
CA GLY A 70 19.70 -14.76 -4.70
C GLY A 70 18.95 -13.88 -5.68
N MET A 71 19.27 -12.58 -5.75
CA MET A 71 18.69 -11.64 -6.71
C MET A 71 19.77 -10.99 -7.58
N ALA A 72 19.44 -10.74 -8.85
CA ALA A 72 20.27 -9.96 -9.77
C ALA A 72 21.75 -10.38 -9.80
N GLU A 73 22.03 -11.66 -9.90
CA GLU A 73 23.39 -12.21 -9.92
C GLU A 73 24.32 -11.57 -10.97
N PRO A 74 23.85 -11.25 -12.20
CA PRO A 74 24.67 -10.52 -13.18
C PRO A 74 25.06 -9.12 -12.69
N VAL A 75 24.14 -8.38 -12.04
CA VAL A 75 24.41 -7.05 -11.49
C VAL A 75 25.45 -7.15 -10.38
N ARG A 76 25.33 -8.13 -9.48
CA ARG A 76 26.30 -8.37 -8.42
C ARG A 76 27.70 -8.66 -8.99
N LYS A 77 27.79 -9.51 -10.00
CA LYS A 77 29.07 -9.84 -10.67
C LYS A 77 29.65 -8.60 -11.35
N GLY A 78 28.84 -7.81 -12.04
CA GLY A 78 29.27 -6.56 -12.66
C GLY A 78 29.81 -5.56 -11.64
N LEU A 79 29.06 -5.34 -10.55
CA LEU A 79 29.46 -4.42 -9.47
C LEU A 79 30.81 -4.75 -8.85
N ARG A 80 31.11 -6.04 -8.65
CA ARG A 80 32.43 -6.47 -8.11
C ARG A 80 33.63 -6.03 -8.95
N ASN A 81 33.42 -5.77 -10.24
CA ASN A 81 34.50 -5.38 -11.15
C ASN A 81 34.69 -3.85 -11.21
N VAL A 82 33.67 -3.08 -10.81
CA VAL A 82 33.66 -1.61 -11.03
C VAL A 82 33.46 -0.80 -9.76
N ALA A 83 32.99 -1.41 -8.66
CA ALA A 83 32.74 -0.73 -7.39
C ALA A 83 33.79 -1.05 -6.33
N GLY A 84 34.22 -0.06 -5.56
CA GLY A 84 35.18 -0.22 -4.47
C GLY A 84 34.65 -1.10 -3.33
N ARG A 85 33.37 -0.99 -2.98
CA ARG A 85 32.74 -1.80 -1.93
C ARG A 85 31.35 -2.27 -2.32
N VAL A 86 31.14 -3.60 -2.23
CA VAL A 86 29.84 -4.24 -2.43
C VAL A 86 29.50 -5.10 -1.23
N ARG A 87 28.34 -4.83 -0.62
CA ARG A 87 27.80 -5.60 0.50
C ARG A 87 26.67 -6.51 0.02
N LEU A 88 26.77 -7.78 0.34
CA LEU A 88 25.74 -8.77 0.07
C LEU A 88 24.85 -8.93 1.30
N TYR A 89 23.59 -8.55 1.20
CA TYR A 89 22.60 -8.78 2.24
C TYR A 89 22.07 -10.21 2.13
N CYS A 90 22.32 -11.00 3.16
CA CYS A 90 21.92 -12.40 3.23
C CYS A 90 21.06 -12.61 4.49
N PRO A 91 19.73 -12.81 4.37
CA PRO A 91 18.90 -13.13 5.52
C PRO A 91 19.26 -14.51 6.06
N TYR A 92 19.29 -14.64 7.38
CA TYR A 92 19.54 -15.89 8.09
C TYR A 92 18.48 -16.09 9.18
N GLY A 93 17.98 -17.31 9.33
CA GLY A 93 17.02 -17.65 10.38
C GLY A 93 16.05 -18.76 10.00
N LYS A 94 15.04 -18.96 10.83
CA LYS A 94 13.96 -19.94 10.59
C LYS A 94 13.05 -19.47 9.45
N LEU A 95 12.54 -20.43 8.66
CA LEU A 95 11.72 -20.15 7.49
C LEU A 95 10.45 -19.37 7.83
N ILE A 96 9.70 -19.81 8.85
CA ILE A 96 8.38 -19.21 9.18
C ILE A 96 8.50 -17.72 9.50
N PRO A 97 9.35 -17.25 10.43
CA PRO A 97 9.56 -15.81 10.64
C PRO A 97 10.08 -15.08 9.40
N GLY A 98 10.82 -15.79 8.52
CA GLY A 98 11.36 -15.23 7.29
C GLY A 98 10.36 -15.11 6.13
N MET A 99 9.17 -15.69 6.23
CA MET A 99 8.18 -15.74 5.14
C MET A 99 7.79 -14.36 4.62
N ALA A 100 7.58 -13.39 5.50
CA ALA A 100 7.22 -12.02 5.10
C ALA A 100 8.33 -11.35 4.26
N TYR A 101 9.60 -11.64 4.56
CA TYR A 101 10.73 -11.19 3.76
C TYR A 101 10.73 -11.86 2.38
N LEU A 102 10.55 -13.18 2.32
CA LEU A 102 10.55 -13.94 1.07
C LEU A 102 9.40 -13.52 0.14
N VAL A 103 8.20 -13.36 0.69
CA VAL A 103 7.02 -12.90 -0.07
C VAL A 103 7.27 -11.51 -0.69
N ARG A 104 7.81 -10.54 0.07
CA ARG A 104 8.15 -9.24 -0.50
C ARG A 104 9.17 -9.31 -1.62
N ARG A 105 10.21 -10.17 -1.48
CA ARG A 105 11.21 -10.36 -2.54
C ARG A 105 10.57 -10.97 -3.79
N LEU A 106 9.68 -11.95 -3.62
CA LEU A 106 8.96 -12.56 -4.73
C LEU A 106 8.09 -11.52 -5.46
N LEU A 107 7.32 -10.73 -4.72
CA LEU A 107 6.48 -9.67 -5.30
C LEU A 107 7.31 -8.61 -6.03
N GLU A 108 8.45 -8.21 -5.47
CA GLU A 108 9.36 -7.25 -6.10
C GLU A 108 9.91 -7.78 -7.43
N ASN A 109 10.30 -9.06 -7.49
CA ASN A 109 10.80 -9.68 -8.71
C ASN A 109 9.73 -9.82 -9.80
N THR A 110 8.47 -9.97 -9.41
CA THR A 110 7.34 -10.18 -10.34
C THR A 110 6.63 -8.87 -10.73
N ALA A 111 6.97 -7.75 -10.10
CA ALA A 111 6.39 -6.45 -10.43
C ALA A 111 6.74 -6.05 -11.88
N ASN A 112 5.73 -5.67 -12.67
CA ASN A 112 5.88 -5.34 -14.09
C ASN A 112 6.87 -4.18 -14.34
N GLU A 113 6.97 -3.25 -13.40
CA GLU A 113 7.85 -2.07 -13.48
C GLU A 113 9.24 -2.35 -12.89
N SER A 114 9.52 -3.59 -12.46
CA SER A 114 10.83 -3.96 -11.93
C SER A 114 11.89 -3.92 -13.03
N PHE A 115 13.01 -3.20 -12.79
CA PHE A 115 14.17 -3.19 -13.69
C PHE A 115 14.66 -4.61 -14.02
N LEU A 116 14.67 -5.50 -13.04
CA LEU A 116 15.09 -6.89 -13.22
C LEU A 116 14.21 -7.64 -14.21
N ARG A 117 12.87 -7.46 -14.10
CA ARG A 117 11.94 -8.09 -15.03
C ARG A 117 12.11 -7.53 -16.44
N GLN A 118 12.12 -6.22 -16.59
CA GLN A 118 12.25 -5.58 -17.89
C GLN A 118 13.56 -5.95 -18.60
N SER A 119 14.67 -6.02 -17.88
CA SER A 119 15.98 -6.34 -18.49
C SER A 119 16.18 -7.82 -18.75
N PHE A 120 15.72 -8.72 -17.86
CA PHE A 120 16.04 -10.16 -17.94
C PHE A 120 14.90 -11.02 -18.46
N ALA A 121 13.64 -10.65 -18.23
CA ALA A 121 12.49 -11.41 -18.67
C ALA A 121 11.86 -10.86 -19.96
N ASP A 122 11.71 -9.54 -20.05
CA ASP A 122 11.00 -8.89 -21.15
C ASP A 122 11.95 -8.45 -22.28
N GLY A 123 13.27 -8.52 -22.08
CA GLY A 123 14.27 -8.20 -23.10
C GLY A 123 14.23 -6.76 -23.59
N ALA A 124 13.85 -5.81 -22.72
CA ALA A 124 13.77 -4.40 -23.06
C ALA A 124 15.13 -3.87 -23.57
N ALA A 125 15.08 -2.97 -24.56
CA ALA A 125 16.30 -2.36 -25.08
C ALA A 125 17.07 -1.62 -23.99
N VAL A 126 18.39 -1.77 -23.97
CA VAL A 126 19.27 -1.18 -22.94
C VAL A 126 19.12 0.34 -22.90
N GLU A 127 18.93 0.97 -24.04
CA GLU A 127 18.72 2.40 -24.19
C GLU A 127 17.52 2.90 -23.39
N LEU A 128 16.40 2.16 -23.42
CA LEU A 128 15.19 2.48 -22.66
C LEU A 128 15.41 2.32 -21.15
N LEU A 129 16.12 1.27 -20.74
CA LEU A 129 16.42 1.00 -19.34
C LEU A 129 17.41 2.01 -18.73
N MET A 130 18.22 2.65 -19.59
CA MET A 130 19.20 3.66 -19.20
C MET A 130 18.71 5.08 -19.42
N GLU A 131 17.48 5.28 -19.92
CA GLU A 131 16.90 6.59 -20.14
C GLU A 131 16.83 7.41 -18.85
N ASN A 132 17.00 8.74 -18.97
CA ASN A 132 16.87 9.62 -17.80
C ASN A 132 15.43 9.58 -17.26
N PRO A 133 15.22 9.26 -15.97
CA PRO A 133 13.88 9.18 -15.40
C PRO A 133 13.08 10.49 -15.50
N ALA A 134 13.72 11.65 -15.62
CA ALA A 134 13.01 12.90 -15.87
C ALA A 134 12.35 12.90 -17.25
N VAL A 135 13.05 12.44 -18.30
CA VAL A 135 12.52 12.35 -19.67
C VAL A 135 11.39 11.32 -19.74
N THR A 136 11.58 10.17 -19.11
CA THR A 136 10.54 9.14 -19.01
C THR A 136 9.29 9.68 -18.32
N LEU A 137 9.45 10.41 -17.21
CA LEU A 137 8.35 11.00 -16.47
C LEU A 137 7.59 12.03 -17.31
N GLU A 138 8.28 12.94 -17.97
CA GLU A 138 7.65 13.94 -18.86
C GLU A 138 6.83 13.28 -19.97
N ARG A 139 7.39 12.26 -20.63
CA ARG A 139 6.69 11.50 -21.66
C ARG A 139 5.45 10.79 -21.13
N GLU A 140 5.53 10.15 -19.95
CA GLU A 140 4.38 9.47 -19.35
C GLU A 140 3.29 10.44 -18.91
N LEU A 141 3.65 11.60 -18.37
CA LEU A 141 2.68 12.62 -17.98
C LEU A 141 1.96 13.21 -19.19
N ALA A 142 2.67 13.49 -20.28
CA ALA A 142 2.08 13.96 -21.54
C ALA A 142 1.09 12.93 -22.10
N ALA A 143 1.48 11.64 -22.17
CA ALA A 143 0.62 10.57 -22.65
C ALA A 143 -0.64 10.33 -21.79
N ARG A 144 -0.60 10.70 -20.51
CA ARG A 144 -1.77 10.62 -19.61
C ARG A 144 -2.73 11.77 -19.81
N GLN A 145 -2.22 12.98 -20.06
CA GLN A 145 -3.07 14.13 -20.39
C GLN A 145 -3.87 13.88 -21.67
N GLU A 146 -3.26 13.23 -22.67
CA GLU A 146 -3.93 12.85 -23.91
C GLU A 146 -4.97 11.74 -23.73
N LYS A 147 -4.79 10.85 -22.75
CA LYS A 147 -5.66 9.70 -22.48
C LYS A 147 -6.65 9.95 -21.32
N ALA A 148 -6.75 11.16 -20.79
CA ALA A 148 -7.78 11.47 -19.81
C ALA A 148 -9.15 11.15 -20.45
N PRO A 149 -9.94 10.21 -19.87
CA PRO A 149 -11.25 9.92 -20.43
C PRO A 149 -12.06 11.21 -20.44
N PRO A 150 -12.87 11.47 -21.49
CA PRO A 150 -13.86 12.52 -21.43
C PRO A 150 -14.66 12.29 -20.14
N ASN A 151 -14.98 13.35 -19.42
CA ASN A 151 -15.84 13.29 -18.25
C ASN A 151 -17.10 12.53 -18.67
N GLU A 152 -17.17 11.23 -18.34
CA GLU A 152 -18.41 10.48 -18.44
C GLU A 152 -19.30 11.02 -17.30
N GLU A 153 -20.03 12.09 -17.58
CA GLU A 153 -21.14 12.55 -16.77
C GLU A 153 -22.24 11.50 -16.91
N GLY A 154 -22.05 10.37 -16.24
CA GLY A 154 -23.12 9.41 -16.03
C GLY A 154 -24.15 10.01 -15.06
N PRO A 155 -25.39 9.48 -15.01
CA PRO A 155 -26.45 9.94 -14.11
C PRO A 155 -26.07 9.79 -12.62
N PHE A 156 -24.99 9.12 -12.31
CA PHE A 156 -24.49 8.88 -10.95
C PHE A 156 -23.07 9.39 -10.78
N PRO A 157 -22.74 9.97 -9.61
CA PRO A 157 -21.35 10.28 -9.30
C PRO A 157 -20.51 8.99 -9.27
N PRO A 158 -19.24 9.04 -9.68
CA PRO A 158 -18.36 7.88 -9.62
C PRO A 158 -18.30 7.33 -8.20
N PHE A 159 -18.38 6.02 -8.05
CA PHE A 159 -18.28 5.38 -6.74
C PHE A 159 -16.96 5.77 -6.05
N ARG A 160 -17.07 6.21 -4.81
CA ARG A 160 -15.94 6.49 -3.92
C ARG A 160 -16.14 5.74 -2.61
N ASN A 161 -15.07 5.08 -2.17
CA ASN A 161 -15.08 4.50 -0.83
C ASN A 161 -15.11 5.62 0.23
N GLU A 162 -15.69 5.32 1.40
CA GLU A 162 -15.58 6.20 2.56
C GLU A 162 -14.10 6.46 2.87
N PRO A 163 -13.67 7.72 2.95
CA PRO A 163 -12.27 8.04 3.18
C PRO A 163 -11.82 7.64 4.59
N PRO A 164 -10.61 7.10 4.76
CA PRO A 164 -10.04 6.89 6.09
C PRO A 164 -10.01 8.19 6.89
N VAL A 165 -10.18 8.06 8.21
CA VAL A 165 -10.14 9.23 9.11
C VAL A 165 -8.72 9.81 9.15
N ASP A 166 -8.59 11.08 8.82
CA ASP A 166 -7.33 11.80 8.98
C ASP A 166 -7.13 12.25 10.43
N PHE A 167 -6.37 11.47 11.19
CA PHE A 167 -6.07 11.78 12.59
C PHE A 167 -5.06 12.92 12.77
N THR A 168 -4.52 13.52 11.73
CA THR A 168 -3.71 14.75 11.84
C THR A 168 -4.60 15.97 12.15
N ILE A 169 -5.91 15.88 11.80
CA ILE A 169 -6.91 16.92 12.03
C ILE A 169 -7.46 16.81 13.47
N PRO A 170 -7.28 17.82 14.33
CA PRO A 170 -7.69 17.76 15.74
C PRO A 170 -9.18 17.47 15.94
N GLU A 171 -10.05 18.08 15.11
CA GLU A 171 -11.50 17.92 15.17
C GLU A 171 -11.92 16.47 14.91
N LYS A 172 -11.29 15.81 13.95
CA LYS A 172 -11.54 14.39 13.64
C LYS A 172 -11.07 13.46 14.76
N ARG A 173 -9.90 13.74 15.36
CA ARG A 173 -9.46 13.01 16.58
C ARG A 173 -10.47 13.14 17.72
N LYS A 174 -10.96 14.37 17.95
CA LYS A 174 -11.94 14.62 18.99
C LYS A 174 -13.27 13.90 18.72
N ALA A 175 -13.77 13.97 17.48
CA ALA A 175 -15.00 13.26 17.09
C ALA A 175 -14.85 11.72 17.25
N TYR A 176 -13.71 11.16 16.89
CA TYR A 176 -13.44 9.74 17.08
C TYR A 176 -13.41 9.33 18.56
N ALA A 177 -12.74 10.12 19.40
CA ALA A 177 -12.72 9.88 20.85
C ALA A 177 -14.12 9.99 21.47
N GLN A 178 -14.93 10.96 21.01
CA GLN A 178 -16.34 11.10 21.44
C GLN A 178 -17.18 9.89 21.00
N GLY A 179 -16.97 9.35 19.79
CA GLY A 179 -17.63 8.14 19.33
C GLY A 179 -17.33 6.93 20.23
N ILE A 180 -16.06 6.74 20.60
CA ILE A 180 -15.67 5.68 21.55
C ILE A 180 -16.35 5.88 22.89
N ALA A 181 -16.35 7.10 23.43
CA ALA A 181 -16.99 7.41 24.71
C ALA A 181 -18.51 7.17 24.66
N ALA A 182 -19.18 7.49 23.56
CA ALA A 182 -20.61 7.22 23.36
C ALA A 182 -20.93 5.72 23.32
N VAL A 183 -20.09 4.91 22.67
CA VAL A 183 -20.24 3.45 22.66
C VAL A 183 -20.09 2.89 24.08
N ARG A 184 -19.08 3.33 24.83
CA ARG A 184 -18.86 2.92 26.22
C ARG A 184 -19.98 3.32 27.15
N ALA A 185 -20.54 4.51 26.97
CA ALA A 185 -21.70 4.95 27.75
C ALA A 185 -22.98 4.11 27.50
N ALA A 186 -23.00 3.36 26.39
CA ALA A 186 -24.10 2.46 26.03
C ALA A 186 -23.75 0.97 26.30
N GLU A 187 -22.70 0.70 27.06
CA GLU A 187 -22.32 -0.67 27.46
C GLU A 187 -23.47 -1.37 28.20
N GLY A 188 -23.55 -2.70 28.02
CA GLY A 188 -24.60 -3.53 28.65
C GLY A 188 -25.98 -3.46 28.00
N ARG A 189 -26.17 -2.67 26.92
CA ARG A 189 -27.43 -2.63 26.19
C ARG A 189 -27.71 -3.95 25.48
N THR A 190 -29.01 -4.30 25.38
CA THR A 190 -29.46 -5.42 24.55
C THR A 190 -29.76 -4.92 23.13
N LEU A 191 -29.15 -5.57 22.14
CA LEU A 191 -29.34 -5.31 20.72
C LEU A 191 -30.35 -6.31 20.15
N PRO A 192 -31.54 -5.87 19.72
CA PRO A 192 -32.54 -6.78 19.15
C PRO A 192 -32.12 -7.27 17.75
N LEU A 193 -32.80 -8.30 17.27
CA LEU A 193 -32.83 -8.66 15.86
C LEU A 193 -33.64 -7.59 15.10
N TYR A 194 -33.34 -7.42 13.81
CA TYR A 194 -34.10 -6.54 12.94
C TYR A 194 -34.75 -7.36 11.81
N ILE A 195 -36.06 -7.55 11.87
CA ILE A 195 -36.81 -8.40 10.94
C ILE A 195 -38.07 -7.65 10.49
N ASP A 196 -38.29 -7.60 9.17
CA ASP A 196 -39.45 -6.89 8.56
C ASP A 196 -39.53 -5.42 8.97
N GLY A 197 -38.43 -4.73 9.10
CA GLY A 197 -38.41 -3.31 9.48
C GLY A 197 -38.69 -3.07 10.96
N LYS A 198 -38.65 -4.10 11.83
CA LYS A 198 -38.97 -4.00 13.25
C LYS A 198 -37.89 -4.67 14.14
N ASP A 199 -37.75 -4.09 15.31
CA ASP A 199 -36.92 -4.72 16.36
C ASP A 199 -37.66 -5.92 16.95
N VAL A 200 -36.91 -7.00 17.13
CA VAL A 200 -37.38 -8.28 17.68
C VAL A 200 -36.44 -8.72 18.79
N ALA A 201 -36.94 -8.70 20.02
CA ALA A 201 -36.20 -9.21 21.16
C ALA A 201 -36.39 -10.75 21.29
N THR A 202 -35.33 -11.43 21.71
CA THR A 202 -35.37 -12.86 22.03
C THR A 202 -34.81 -13.10 23.43
N GLU A 203 -35.14 -14.23 24.02
CA GLU A 203 -34.65 -14.59 25.35
C GLU A 203 -33.19 -15.06 25.35
N THR A 204 -32.73 -15.61 24.21
CA THR A 204 -31.37 -16.10 24.09
C THR A 204 -30.45 -14.95 23.67
N LEU A 205 -29.46 -14.65 24.51
CA LEU A 205 -28.53 -13.53 24.30
C LEU A 205 -27.11 -14.03 24.11
N LEU A 206 -26.36 -13.38 23.25
CA LEU A 206 -24.93 -13.60 23.03
C LEU A 206 -24.15 -12.34 23.48
N PRO A 207 -23.21 -12.46 24.44
CA PRO A 207 -22.39 -11.33 24.82
C PRO A 207 -21.42 -10.96 23.71
N THR A 208 -21.36 -9.67 23.36
CA THR A 208 -20.32 -9.09 22.54
C THR A 208 -19.27 -8.49 23.45
N VAL A 209 -18.06 -9.05 23.42
CA VAL A 209 -16.96 -8.66 24.30
C VAL A 209 -15.93 -7.77 23.55
N ASN A 210 -15.19 -6.98 24.30
CA ASN A 210 -14.05 -6.25 23.77
C ASN A 210 -12.93 -7.26 23.40
N PRO A 211 -12.48 -7.30 22.13
CA PRO A 211 -11.42 -8.23 21.72
C PRO A 211 -10.08 -8.02 22.45
N ALA A 212 -9.83 -6.80 22.94
CA ALA A 212 -8.61 -6.47 23.68
C ALA A 212 -8.72 -6.79 25.18
N ASP A 213 -9.94 -6.89 25.70
CA ASP A 213 -10.25 -7.29 27.07
C ASP A 213 -11.52 -8.16 27.09
N PRO A 214 -11.41 -9.48 26.94
CA PRO A 214 -12.57 -10.37 26.89
C PRO A 214 -13.45 -10.37 28.14
N GLY A 215 -12.99 -9.81 29.27
CA GLY A 215 -13.79 -9.60 30.47
C GLY A 215 -14.77 -8.43 30.35
N GLU A 216 -14.58 -7.52 29.41
CA GLU A 216 -15.45 -6.35 29.16
C GLU A 216 -16.58 -6.72 28.20
N VAL A 217 -17.81 -6.79 28.67
CA VAL A 217 -19.02 -7.02 27.84
C VAL A 217 -19.59 -5.71 27.36
N LEU A 218 -19.47 -5.44 26.06
CA LEU A 218 -19.93 -4.19 25.43
C LEU A 218 -21.45 -4.16 25.19
N ALA A 219 -22.02 -5.32 24.83
CA ALA A 219 -23.46 -5.45 24.56
C ALA A 219 -23.92 -6.91 24.68
N GLN A 220 -25.24 -7.09 24.79
CA GLN A 220 -25.89 -8.39 24.62
C GLN A 220 -26.64 -8.38 23.29
N VAL A 221 -26.43 -9.39 22.43
CA VAL A 221 -27.09 -9.48 21.13
C VAL A 221 -28.14 -10.59 21.17
N CYS A 222 -29.37 -10.31 20.80
CA CYS A 222 -30.42 -11.31 20.66
C CYS A 222 -30.04 -12.35 19.60
N GLN A 223 -30.14 -13.64 19.94
CA GLN A 223 -29.95 -14.72 18.99
C GLN A 223 -31.26 -15.15 18.36
N ALA A 224 -31.25 -15.36 17.04
CA ALA A 224 -32.39 -15.87 16.32
C ALA A 224 -32.55 -17.38 16.58
N GLY A 225 -33.74 -17.79 16.96
CA GLY A 225 -34.19 -19.17 16.92
C GLY A 225 -34.79 -19.51 15.52
N ARG A 226 -35.40 -20.69 15.45
CA ARG A 226 -35.99 -21.17 14.20
C ARG A 226 -37.15 -20.27 13.71
N GLU A 227 -37.98 -19.83 14.62
CA GLU A 227 -39.15 -18.99 14.28
C GLU A 227 -38.72 -17.64 13.68
N GLU A 228 -37.71 -16.99 14.26
CA GLU A 228 -37.16 -15.74 13.76
C GLU A 228 -36.53 -15.93 12.38
N ILE A 229 -35.81 -17.02 12.15
CA ILE A 229 -35.21 -17.35 10.86
C ILE A 229 -36.29 -17.58 9.82
N ASP A 230 -37.32 -18.37 10.13
CA ASP A 230 -38.41 -18.67 9.20
C ASP A 230 -39.19 -17.39 8.86
N ARG A 231 -39.42 -16.51 9.84
CA ARG A 231 -40.05 -15.19 9.63
C ARG A 231 -39.19 -14.28 8.77
N ALA A 232 -37.90 -14.22 9.01
CA ALA A 232 -36.96 -13.42 8.23
C ALA A 232 -36.92 -13.87 6.75
N LEU A 233 -36.89 -15.18 6.52
CA LEU A 233 -36.93 -15.78 5.19
C LEU A 233 -38.26 -15.49 4.45
N ALA A 234 -39.38 -15.56 5.17
CA ALA A 234 -40.69 -15.23 4.60
C ALA A 234 -40.77 -13.76 4.21
N GLY A 235 -40.33 -12.85 5.09
CA GLY A 235 -40.27 -11.42 4.82
C GLY A 235 -39.35 -11.07 3.65
N ALA A 236 -38.17 -11.67 3.60
CA ALA A 236 -37.24 -11.48 2.48
C ALA A 236 -37.83 -11.94 1.14
N LYS A 237 -38.49 -13.10 1.11
CA LYS A 237 -39.18 -13.60 -0.09
C LYS A 237 -40.31 -12.68 -0.54
N ALA A 238 -41.10 -12.14 0.41
CA ALA A 238 -42.18 -11.22 0.09
C ALA A 238 -41.68 -9.88 -0.45
N ALA A 239 -40.57 -9.36 0.08
CA ALA A 239 -39.97 -8.10 -0.36
C ALA A 239 -39.21 -8.20 -1.69
N PHE A 240 -38.70 -9.39 -2.04
CA PHE A 240 -37.78 -9.59 -3.17
C PHE A 240 -38.35 -9.12 -4.53
N PRO A 241 -39.63 -9.35 -4.91
CA PRO A 241 -40.12 -8.89 -6.21
C PRO A 241 -40.05 -7.38 -6.40
N ALA A 242 -40.48 -6.62 -5.38
CA ALA A 242 -40.42 -5.16 -5.42
C ALA A 242 -38.96 -4.64 -5.39
N TRP A 243 -38.13 -5.26 -4.59
CA TRP A 243 -36.68 -4.93 -4.52
C TRP A 243 -35.97 -5.16 -5.85
N ARG A 244 -36.21 -6.34 -6.46
CA ARG A 244 -35.60 -6.70 -7.76
C ARG A 244 -35.92 -5.70 -8.86
N ASP A 245 -37.14 -5.17 -8.86
CA ASP A 245 -37.66 -4.30 -9.92
C ASP A 245 -37.43 -2.80 -9.58
N THR A 246 -36.78 -2.49 -8.44
CA THR A 246 -36.38 -1.14 -8.07
C THR A 246 -35.26 -0.64 -8.98
N PRO A 247 -35.44 0.48 -9.70
CA PRO A 247 -34.39 1.04 -10.52
C PRO A 247 -33.18 1.45 -9.65
N PRO A 248 -31.95 1.33 -10.15
CA PRO A 248 -30.77 1.86 -9.45
C PRO A 248 -30.92 3.38 -9.33
N LEU A 249 -30.57 3.92 -8.16
CA LEU A 249 -30.56 5.36 -7.87
C LEU A 249 -29.48 6.09 -8.66
#